data_4c287481fa8a2051e1190525e5866cd8
#
_entry.id   4c287481fa8a2051e1190525e5866cd8
#
_cell.length_a   1.000
_cell.length_b   1.000
_cell.length_c   1.000
_cell.angle_alpha   90.00
_cell.angle_beta   90.00
_cell.angle_gamma   90.00
#
_symmetry.space_group_name_H-M   'P 1'
#
loop_
_entity.id
_entity.type
_entity.pdbx_description
1 polymer ?
#
loop_
_entity_poly.entity_id
_entity_poly.type
_entity_poly.pdbx_seq_one_letter_code
_entity_poly.pdbx_strand_id
1 'polypeptide(L)'
;SFNEVRAIPSERFILSYNNKDIVNQGDEMASKPQKTVLIGITGCIAAYKAAEIVRGLQKADVRVKVMMTEHATHFIDPLTFRALTNEPVAVELFDNPQDPIHHISLSQEADLVLVAPCTANVMAKIAHGLADDLLTTTLLATTAPIMIAPAMNVHMYENPITQDNMARLRTFGISFIEPDAGYLACGEVGKGRLPDPELIVARVLEALDAPDTTSEPQVLAGKRVMITAGPTVEAIDPVRYITNRSSGKFGYALAEAAARKGAEVTLVSGPVALPAPEGVEVIYVESARDMLEAATPVFKACDVGIFAAAVADVRPAKEMNRKLKKGINDAELANI
;
A
#
# COMPACT_ATOMS: atom_id res chain seq x y z
N SER A 1 32.95 34.41 12.37
CA SER A 1 31.83 34.70 13.28
C SER A 1 30.58 34.00 12.78
N PHE A 2 30.30 32.85 13.35
CA PHE A 2 29.04 32.14 13.16
C PHE A 2 28.15 32.48 14.36
N ASN A 3 27.33 33.50 14.25
CA ASN A 3 26.22 33.74 15.13
C ASN A 3 25.10 34.31 14.26
N GLU A 4 24.13 33.49 13.98
CA GLU A 4 22.69 33.76 13.80
C GLU A 4 22.04 32.60 13.06
N VAL A 5 21.83 31.51 13.79
CA VAL A 5 20.74 30.59 13.48
C VAL A 5 19.75 30.72 14.62
N ARG A 6 18.66 31.44 14.40
CA ARG A 6 17.54 31.50 15.35
C ARG A 6 16.89 30.13 15.44
N ALA A 7 16.94 29.54 16.63
CA ALA A 7 16.21 28.35 16.97
C ALA A 7 14.69 28.62 16.90
N ILE A 8 13.99 27.85 16.10
CA ILE A 8 12.54 27.74 16.15
C ILE A 8 12.23 26.66 17.20
N PRO A 9 11.31 26.89 18.17
CA PRO A 9 11.00 25.91 19.20
C PRO A 9 10.34 24.67 18.58
N SER A 10 10.97 23.52 18.70
CA SER A 10 10.40 22.24 18.34
C SER A 10 9.50 21.73 19.47
N GLU A 11 8.20 21.66 19.26
CA GLU A 11 7.34 20.84 20.09
C GLU A 11 7.67 19.36 19.87
N ARG A 12 8.09 18.71 20.96
CA ARG A 12 8.51 17.31 20.96
C ARG A 12 7.28 16.42 20.99
N PHE A 13 7.04 15.66 19.93
CA PHE A 13 6.29 14.42 20.02
C PHE A 13 7.27 13.26 20.22
N ILE A 14 7.31 12.72 21.44
CA ILE A 14 8.06 11.49 21.75
C ILE A 14 7.10 10.32 21.52
N LEU A 15 7.23 9.64 20.40
CA LEU A 15 6.72 8.29 20.23
C LEU A 15 7.83 7.32 20.65
N SER A 16 7.71 6.78 21.88
CA SER A 16 8.59 5.71 22.37
C SER A 16 8.20 4.38 21.75
N TYR A 17 9.02 3.87 20.83
CA TYR A 17 8.91 2.50 20.33
C TYR A 17 9.84 1.60 21.16
N ASN A 18 9.24 0.66 21.90
CA ASN A 18 9.96 -0.34 22.67
C ASN A 18 10.51 -1.43 21.74
N ASN A 19 11.81 -1.47 21.54
CA ASN A 19 12.50 -2.46 20.71
C ASN A 19 12.98 -3.61 21.60
N LYS A 20 12.16 -4.64 21.78
CA LYS A 20 12.60 -5.96 22.28
C LYS A 20 11.95 -6.98 21.35
N ASP A 21 12.72 -7.42 20.37
CA ASP A 21 12.66 -8.71 19.68
C ASP A 21 13.49 -8.62 18.40
N ILE A 22 14.84 -8.64 18.59
CA ILE A 22 15.74 -8.96 17.49
C ILE A 22 16.14 -10.42 17.71
N VAL A 23 15.40 -11.31 17.05
CA VAL A 23 15.84 -12.68 16.78
C VAL A 23 16.52 -12.67 15.41
N ASN A 24 17.76 -13.17 15.39
CA ASN A 24 18.51 -13.44 14.16
C ASN A 24 17.67 -14.26 13.17
N GLN A 25 17.42 -13.70 12.01
CA GLN A 25 17.09 -14.48 10.81
C GLN A 25 18.07 -14.07 9.71
N GLY A 26 18.77 -15.10 9.22
CA GLY A 26 19.68 -14.99 8.11
C GLY A 26 18.96 -14.60 6.82
N ASP A 27 19.76 -14.23 5.84
CA ASP A 27 19.45 -13.79 4.49
C ASP A 27 18.19 -14.43 3.88
N GLU A 28 17.02 -13.81 4.07
CA GLU A 28 15.87 -13.98 3.20
C GLU A 28 15.87 -12.81 2.20
N MET A 29 16.03 -13.16 0.93
CA MET A 29 15.71 -12.28 -0.19
C MET A 29 14.35 -11.64 0.12
N ALA A 30 14.28 -10.31 0.15
CA ALA A 30 13.05 -9.56 0.39
C ALA A 30 12.01 -9.99 -0.65
N SER A 31 11.12 -10.91 -0.27
CA SER A 31 9.96 -11.28 -1.06
C SER A 31 9.09 -10.02 -1.21
N LYS A 32 8.61 -9.76 -2.43
CA LYS A 32 7.60 -8.72 -2.64
C LYS A 32 6.46 -8.94 -1.62
N PRO A 33 5.93 -7.88 -1.01
CA PRO A 33 4.80 -8.04 -0.08
C PRO A 33 3.67 -8.78 -0.78
N GLN A 34 3.14 -9.83 -0.14
CA GLN A 34 2.07 -10.65 -0.68
C GLN A 34 0.83 -9.79 -0.93
N LYS A 35 0.32 -9.80 -2.17
CA LYS A 35 -0.88 -9.07 -2.56
C LYS A 35 -2.13 -9.66 -1.91
N THR A 36 -3.06 -8.79 -1.49
CA THR A 36 -4.32 -9.17 -0.84
C THR A 36 -5.51 -8.88 -1.74
N VAL A 37 -6.31 -9.89 -2.03
CA VAL A 37 -7.61 -9.76 -2.71
C VAL A 37 -8.74 -9.95 -1.72
N LEU A 38 -9.63 -8.97 -1.65
CA LEU A 38 -10.87 -9.06 -0.89
C LEU A 38 -11.99 -9.51 -1.81
N ILE A 39 -12.55 -10.71 -1.57
CA ILE A 39 -13.65 -11.26 -2.37
C ILE A 39 -14.98 -11.01 -1.68
N GLY A 40 -15.88 -10.29 -2.37
CA GLY A 40 -17.28 -10.11 -1.99
C GLY A 40 -18.17 -11.15 -2.68
N ILE A 41 -18.87 -11.96 -1.89
CA ILE A 41 -19.75 -13.01 -2.41
C ILE A 41 -21.21 -12.62 -2.16
N THR A 42 -22.03 -12.63 -3.20
CA THR A 42 -23.44 -12.24 -3.10
C THR A 42 -24.39 -13.41 -3.31
N GLY A 43 -25.68 -13.24 -2.91
CA GLY A 43 -26.69 -14.31 -2.89
C GLY A 43 -27.14 -14.78 -4.28
N CYS A 44 -26.37 -15.67 -4.86
CA CYS A 44 -26.61 -16.29 -6.15
C CYS A 44 -26.24 -17.78 -6.10
N ILE A 45 -26.91 -18.63 -6.86
CA ILE A 45 -26.58 -20.05 -6.97
C ILE A 45 -25.10 -20.29 -7.32
N ALA A 46 -24.49 -19.40 -8.11
CA ALA A 46 -23.07 -19.49 -8.48
C ALA A 46 -22.09 -19.18 -7.34
N ALA A 47 -22.57 -18.88 -6.11
CA ALA A 47 -21.72 -18.60 -4.94
C ALA A 47 -20.75 -19.76 -4.62
N TYR A 48 -21.13 -21.02 -4.91
CA TYR A 48 -20.24 -22.19 -4.71
C TYR A 48 -18.94 -22.10 -5.52
N LYS A 49 -18.98 -21.44 -6.70
CA LYS A 49 -17.81 -21.26 -7.57
C LYS A 49 -16.77 -20.30 -6.96
N ALA A 50 -17.18 -19.45 -6.03
CA ALA A 50 -16.23 -18.58 -5.34
C ALA A 50 -15.16 -19.39 -4.59
N ALA A 51 -15.45 -20.61 -4.15
CA ALA A 51 -14.46 -21.50 -3.54
C ALA A 51 -13.33 -21.87 -4.51
N GLU A 52 -13.64 -22.07 -5.79
CA GLU A 52 -12.64 -22.36 -6.83
C GLU A 52 -11.80 -21.12 -7.12
N ILE A 53 -12.42 -19.93 -7.16
CA ILE A 53 -11.73 -18.65 -7.33
C ILE A 53 -10.75 -18.41 -6.18
N VAL A 54 -11.19 -18.57 -4.93
CA VAL A 54 -10.34 -18.47 -3.73
C VAL A 54 -9.13 -19.38 -3.86
N ARG A 55 -9.34 -20.66 -4.18
CA ARG A 55 -8.25 -21.63 -4.34
C ARG A 55 -7.31 -21.28 -5.50
N GLY A 56 -7.84 -20.76 -6.59
CA GLY A 56 -7.03 -20.32 -7.74
C GLY A 56 -6.09 -19.18 -7.38
N LEU A 57 -6.60 -18.16 -6.67
CA LEU A 57 -5.80 -17.03 -6.19
C LEU A 57 -4.73 -17.45 -5.16
N GLN A 58 -5.09 -18.33 -4.21
CA GLN A 58 -4.13 -18.86 -3.25
C GLN A 58 -2.98 -19.64 -3.91
N LYS A 59 -3.26 -20.42 -4.97
CA LYS A 59 -2.23 -21.12 -5.74
C LYS A 59 -1.26 -20.17 -6.46
N ALA A 60 -1.68 -18.94 -6.70
CA ALA A 60 -0.88 -17.85 -7.27
C ALA A 60 -0.22 -16.97 -6.20
N ASP A 61 -0.13 -17.45 -4.95
CA ASP A 61 0.48 -16.75 -3.81
C ASP A 61 -0.21 -15.40 -3.46
N VAL A 62 -1.53 -15.31 -3.69
CA VAL A 62 -2.34 -14.16 -3.29
C VAL A 62 -3.02 -14.46 -1.96
N ARG A 63 -2.92 -13.54 -1.01
CA ARG A 63 -3.71 -13.59 0.23
C ARG A 63 -5.16 -13.28 -0.11
N VAL A 64 -6.09 -14.11 0.35
CA VAL A 64 -7.51 -13.94 0.07
C VAL A 64 -8.28 -13.73 1.36
N LYS A 65 -8.99 -12.60 1.45
CA LYS A 65 -10.01 -12.34 2.45
C LYS A 65 -11.39 -12.43 1.83
N VAL A 66 -12.38 -12.88 2.61
CA VAL A 66 -13.73 -13.09 2.11
C VAL A 66 -14.73 -12.31 2.94
N MET A 67 -15.60 -11.58 2.25
CA MET A 67 -16.83 -11.01 2.80
C MET A 67 -18.05 -11.56 2.05
N MET A 68 -19.14 -11.75 2.74
CA MET A 68 -20.37 -12.31 2.20
C MET A 68 -21.56 -11.43 2.55
N THR A 69 -22.51 -11.30 1.62
CA THR A 69 -23.82 -10.78 2.01
C THR A 69 -24.59 -11.84 2.81
N GLU A 70 -25.53 -11.43 3.66
CA GLU A 70 -26.43 -12.35 4.36
C GLU A 70 -27.10 -13.34 3.39
N HIS A 71 -27.56 -12.85 2.24
CA HIS A 71 -28.17 -13.70 1.22
C HIS A 71 -27.20 -14.75 0.63
N ALA A 72 -25.91 -14.50 0.63
CA ALA A 72 -24.93 -15.45 0.14
C ALA A 72 -24.81 -16.65 1.08
N THR A 73 -25.02 -16.46 2.38
CA THR A 73 -24.92 -17.55 3.40
C THR A 73 -26.01 -18.61 3.23
N HIS A 74 -27.11 -18.30 2.52
CA HIS A 74 -28.14 -19.28 2.16
C HIS A 74 -27.69 -20.25 1.05
N PHE A 75 -26.67 -19.92 0.29
CA PHE A 75 -26.15 -20.77 -0.80
C PHE A 75 -24.88 -21.51 -0.43
N ILE A 76 -24.06 -20.94 0.45
CA ILE A 76 -22.80 -21.53 0.90
C ILE A 76 -22.46 -21.01 2.29
N ASP A 77 -22.07 -21.93 3.17
CA ASP A 77 -21.74 -21.59 4.56
C ASP A 77 -20.40 -20.81 4.63
N PRO A 78 -20.31 -19.71 5.41
CA PRO A 78 -19.07 -18.98 5.66
C PRO A 78 -17.91 -19.86 6.15
N LEU A 79 -18.21 -20.95 6.87
CA LEU A 79 -17.20 -21.92 7.33
C LEU A 79 -16.40 -22.52 6.18
N THR A 80 -17.01 -22.69 5.00
CA THR A 80 -16.31 -23.18 3.80
C THR A 80 -15.13 -22.28 3.44
N PHE A 81 -15.34 -20.99 3.41
CA PHE A 81 -14.29 -20.02 3.06
C PHE A 81 -13.29 -19.84 4.19
N ARG A 82 -13.73 -19.84 5.45
CA ARG A 82 -12.85 -19.84 6.61
C ARG A 82 -11.88 -21.03 6.59
N ALA A 83 -12.39 -22.21 6.26
CA ALA A 83 -11.55 -23.41 6.15
C ALA A 83 -10.57 -23.37 4.97
N LEU A 84 -10.91 -22.66 3.87
CA LEU A 84 -10.05 -22.52 2.71
C LEU A 84 -8.95 -21.48 2.91
N THR A 85 -9.29 -20.34 3.52
CA THR A 85 -8.38 -19.18 3.65
C THR A 85 -7.62 -19.16 4.96
N ASN A 86 -8.10 -19.85 5.98
CA ASN A 86 -7.66 -19.73 7.37
C ASN A 86 -7.81 -18.28 7.91
N GLU A 87 -8.69 -17.49 7.30
CA GLU A 87 -9.01 -16.11 7.67
C GLU A 87 -10.47 -16.03 8.13
N PRO A 88 -10.83 -15.10 9.03
CA PRO A 88 -12.22 -14.83 9.34
C PRO A 88 -13.02 -14.44 8.09
N VAL A 89 -14.25 -14.91 7.98
CA VAL A 89 -15.19 -14.49 6.93
C VAL A 89 -16.12 -13.41 7.52
N ALA A 90 -16.14 -12.26 6.89
CA ALA A 90 -16.93 -11.13 7.33
C ALA A 90 -18.34 -11.16 6.70
N VAL A 91 -19.40 -11.11 7.52
CA VAL A 91 -20.80 -11.15 7.05
C VAL A 91 -21.56 -9.92 7.48
N GLU A 92 -21.53 -9.59 8.75
CA GLU A 92 -22.31 -8.49 9.32
C GLU A 92 -21.43 -7.28 9.65
N LEU A 93 -22.04 -6.10 9.58
CA LEU A 93 -21.34 -4.83 9.76
C LEU A 93 -20.83 -4.62 11.21
N PHE A 94 -21.52 -5.21 12.20
CA PHE A 94 -21.31 -4.95 13.62
C PHE A 94 -21.00 -6.19 14.47
N ASP A 95 -20.69 -7.32 13.86
CA ASP A 95 -20.47 -8.60 14.55
C ASP A 95 -19.03 -8.85 15.01
N ASN A 96 -18.10 -7.96 14.71
CA ASN A 96 -16.70 -8.11 15.11
C ASN A 96 -16.33 -7.23 16.31
N PRO A 97 -16.38 -7.76 17.56
CA PRO A 97 -16.06 -6.98 18.76
C PRO A 97 -14.59 -6.55 18.85
N GLN A 98 -13.69 -7.22 18.10
CA GLN A 98 -12.25 -6.94 18.09
C GLN A 98 -11.88 -5.84 17.10
N ASP A 99 -12.73 -5.61 16.10
CA ASP A 99 -12.57 -4.57 15.10
C ASP A 99 -13.93 -3.90 14.80
N PRO A 100 -14.33 -2.89 15.56
CA PRO A 100 -15.64 -2.24 15.44
C PRO A 100 -15.80 -1.43 14.14
N ILE A 101 -14.72 -1.18 13.41
CA ILE A 101 -14.72 -0.50 12.11
C ILE A 101 -14.22 -1.43 11.00
N HIS A 102 -14.60 -2.70 11.07
CA HIS A 102 -14.11 -3.78 10.23
C HIS A 102 -14.19 -3.48 8.71
N HIS A 103 -15.21 -2.76 8.25
CA HIS A 103 -15.33 -2.31 6.86
C HIS A 103 -14.17 -1.39 6.42
N ILE A 104 -13.60 -0.59 7.34
CA ILE A 104 -12.44 0.25 7.04
C ILE A 104 -11.17 -0.60 6.96
N SER A 105 -10.96 -1.49 7.94
CA SER A 105 -9.79 -2.38 7.95
C SER A 105 -9.75 -3.27 6.71
N LEU A 106 -10.88 -3.87 6.31
CA LEU A 106 -11.00 -4.65 5.08
C LEU A 106 -10.70 -3.83 3.83
N SER A 107 -11.21 -2.59 3.76
CA SER A 107 -10.99 -1.71 2.60
C SER A 107 -9.54 -1.28 2.45
N GLN A 108 -8.81 -1.09 3.56
CA GLN A 108 -7.41 -0.66 3.58
C GLN A 108 -6.41 -1.80 3.32
N GLU A 109 -6.77 -3.04 3.69
CA GLU A 109 -5.90 -4.19 3.47
C GLU A 109 -5.94 -4.72 2.03
N ALA A 110 -6.94 -4.35 1.24
CA ALA A 110 -7.14 -4.88 -0.11
C ALA A 110 -6.27 -4.15 -1.15
N ASP A 111 -5.51 -4.90 -1.94
CA ASP A 111 -4.89 -4.42 -3.18
C ASP A 111 -5.89 -4.45 -4.36
N LEU A 112 -6.92 -5.30 -4.29
CA LEU A 112 -8.01 -5.40 -5.24
C LEU A 112 -9.26 -5.96 -4.54
N VAL A 113 -10.44 -5.44 -4.89
CA VAL A 113 -11.72 -5.98 -4.46
C VAL A 113 -12.43 -6.64 -5.62
N LEU A 114 -12.72 -7.94 -5.50
CA LEU A 114 -13.47 -8.73 -6.46
C LEU A 114 -14.87 -9.03 -5.93
N VAL A 115 -15.93 -8.65 -6.64
CA VAL A 115 -17.30 -9.08 -6.31
C VAL A 115 -17.71 -10.20 -7.25
N ALA A 116 -17.66 -11.44 -6.77
CA ALA A 116 -17.92 -12.65 -7.58
C ALA A 116 -18.55 -13.77 -6.75
N PRO A 117 -19.78 -14.21 -7.10
CA PRO A 117 -20.70 -13.62 -8.05
C PRO A 117 -21.29 -12.27 -7.60
N CYS A 118 -21.64 -11.39 -8.53
CA CYS A 118 -22.37 -10.16 -8.24
C CYS A 118 -23.80 -10.21 -8.78
N THR A 119 -24.78 -10.11 -7.88
CA THR A 119 -26.21 -10.05 -8.24
C THR A 119 -26.61 -8.66 -8.74
N ALA A 120 -27.70 -8.58 -9.49
CA ALA A 120 -28.27 -7.31 -9.94
C ALA A 120 -28.63 -6.38 -8.76
N ASN A 121 -29.07 -6.93 -7.63
CA ASN A 121 -29.36 -6.16 -6.42
C ASN A 121 -28.12 -5.46 -5.87
N VAL A 122 -27.04 -6.21 -5.64
CA VAL A 122 -25.80 -5.63 -5.11
C VAL A 122 -25.18 -4.65 -6.10
N MET A 123 -25.23 -4.96 -7.40
CA MET A 123 -24.78 -4.05 -8.46
C MET A 123 -25.54 -2.73 -8.44
N ALA A 124 -26.88 -2.76 -8.28
CA ALA A 124 -27.70 -1.56 -8.14
C ALA A 124 -27.35 -0.75 -6.88
N LYS A 125 -27.13 -1.42 -5.73
CA LYS A 125 -26.68 -0.76 -4.50
C LYS A 125 -25.36 -0.01 -4.72
N ILE A 126 -24.37 -0.66 -5.29
CA ILE A 126 -23.05 -0.05 -5.59
C ILE A 126 -23.23 1.15 -6.53
N ALA A 127 -24.01 1.01 -7.61
CA ALA A 127 -24.24 2.08 -8.60
C ALA A 127 -24.90 3.35 -7.99
N HIS A 128 -25.62 3.20 -6.89
CA HIS A 128 -26.35 4.30 -6.24
C HIS A 128 -25.76 4.69 -4.87
N GLY A 129 -24.63 4.10 -4.46
CA GLY A 129 -23.97 4.42 -3.19
C GLY A 129 -24.76 3.98 -1.95
N LEU A 130 -25.58 2.93 -2.06
CA LEU A 130 -26.28 2.35 -0.93
C LEU A 130 -25.29 1.47 -0.13
N ALA A 131 -25.13 1.78 1.15
CA ALA A 131 -24.18 1.13 2.07
C ALA A 131 -24.92 0.62 3.31
N ASP A 132 -25.84 -0.32 3.12
CA ASP A 132 -26.73 -0.88 4.13
C ASP A 132 -26.32 -2.27 4.64
N ASP A 133 -25.21 -2.80 4.11
CA ASP A 133 -24.57 -4.03 4.55
C ASP A 133 -23.02 -3.89 4.55
N LEU A 134 -22.33 -4.86 5.14
CA LEU A 134 -20.86 -4.83 5.26
C LEU A 134 -20.18 -4.72 3.89
N LEU A 135 -20.65 -5.51 2.88
CA LEU A 135 -20.03 -5.55 1.57
C LEU A 135 -20.14 -4.17 0.88
N THR A 136 -21.33 -3.60 0.82
CA THR A 136 -21.57 -2.32 0.16
C THR A 136 -20.91 -1.15 0.90
N THR A 137 -20.84 -1.20 2.24
CA THR A 137 -20.10 -0.22 3.05
C THR A 137 -18.60 -0.28 2.80
N THR A 138 -18.02 -1.49 2.74
CA THR A 138 -16.60 -1.69 2.43
C THR A 138 -16.26 -1.20 1.02
N LEU A 139 -17.11 -1.49 0.02
CA LEU A 139 -16.93 -1.03 -1.36
C LEU A 139 -16.98 0.49 -1.49
N LEU A 140 -17.77 1.17 -0.67
CA LEU A 140 -17.83 2.63 -0.66
C LEU A 140 -16.61 3.27 0.01
N ALA A 141 -15.95 2.53 0.92
CA ALA A 141 -14.79 3.00 1.68
C ALA A 141 -13.44 2.67 1.00
N THR A 142 -13.41 1.71 0.06
CA THR A 142 -12.16 1.25 -0.54
C THR A 142 -11.60 2.21 -1.57
N THR A 143 -10.26 2.32 -1.61
CA THR A 143 -9.51 2.98 -2.68
C THR A 143 -8.89 1.98 -3.65
N ALA A 144 -8.94 0.68 -3.32
CA ALA A 144 -8.46 -0.37 -4.19
C ALA A 144 -9.33 -0.52 -5.45
N PRO A 145 -8.76 -0.95 -6.59
CA PRO A 145 -9.53 -1.27 -7.79
C PRO A 145 -10.65 -2.27 -7.51
N ILE A 146 -11.84 -2.01 -8.06
CA ILE A 146 -12.99 -2.90 -7.92
C ILE A 146 -13.26 -3.61 -9.24
N MET A 147 -13.41 -4.93 -9.16
CA MET A 147 -13.75 -5.79 -10.28
C MET A 147 -15.03 -6.56 -9.98
N ILE A 148 -15.96 -6.61 -10.92
CA ILE A 148 -17.27 -7.24 -10.76
C ILE A 148 -17.44 -8.36 -11.78
N ALA A 149 -17.82 -9.55 -11.31
CA ALA A 149 -18.26 -10.68 -12.12
C ALA A 149 -19.78 -10.89 -11.95
N PRO A 150 -20.62 -10.37 -12.85
CA PRO A 150 -22.07 -10.50 -12.77
C PRO A 150 -22.52 -11.97 -12.91
N ALA A 151 -23.56 -12.34 -12.11
CA ALA A 151 -24.23 -13.63 -12.27
C ALA A 151 -25.71 -13.50 -11.93
N MET A 152 -26.57 -13.72 -12.93
CA MET A 152 -28.02 -13.59 -12.82
C MET A 152 -28.74 -14.28 -13.99
N ASN A 153 -30.06 -14.34 -13.93
CA ASN A 153 -30.89 -14.77 -15.06
C ASN A 153 -30.67 -13.87 -16.29
N VAL A 154 -30.86 -14.41 -17.50
CA VAL A 154 -30.62 -13.67 -18.76
C VAL A 154 -31.49 -12.41 -18.86
N HIS A 155 -32.76 -12.48 -18.53
CA HIS A 155 -33.67 -11.33 -18.58
C HIS A 155 -33.29 -10.24 -17.54
N MET A 156 -32.76 -10.64 -16.36
CA MET A 156 -32.22 -9.70 -15.40
C MET A 156 -30.95 -9.02 -15.93
N TYR A 157 -30.07 -9.77 -16.59
CA TYR A 157 -28.86 -9.23 -17.18
C TYR A 157 -29.17 -8.25 -18.31
N GLU A 158 -30.07 -8.63 -19.23
CA GLU A 158 -30.47 -7.82 -20.38
C GLU A 158 -31.40 -6.65 -20.02
N ASN A 159 -31.90 -6.62 -18.77
CA ASN A 159 -32.81 -5.55 -18.33
C ASN A 159 -32.12 -4.19 -18.48
N PRO A 160 -32.80 -3.19 -19.10
CA PRO A 160 -32.22 -1.86 -19.27
C PRO A 160 -31.71 -1.21 -18.00
N ILE A 161 -32.38 -1.43 -16.86
CA ILE A 161 -31.93 -0.91 -15.54
C ILE A 161 -30.60 -1.54 -15.12
N THR A 162 -30.43 -2.84 -15.35
CA THR A 162 -29.17 -3.54 -15.05
C THR A 162 -28.05 -3.03 -15.94
N GLN A 163 -28.31 -2.86 -17.23
CA GLN A 163 -27.34 -2.35 -18.20
C GLN A 163 -26.95 -0.89 -17.92
N ASP A 164 -27.92 -0.06 -17.50
CA ASP A 164 -27.65 1.32 -17.06
C ASP A 164 -26.76 1.36 -15.82
N ASN A 165 -27.05 0.53 -14.81
CA ASN A 165 -26.20 0.39 -13.62
C ASN A 165 -24.78 -0.05 -13.98
N MET A 166 -24.61 -1.00 -14.90
CA MET A 166 -23.29 -1.43 -15.38
C MET A 166 -22.55 -0.29 -16.11
N ALA A 167 -23.24 0.44 -16.98
CA ALA A 167 -22.65 1.58 -17.69
C ALA A 167 -22.21 2.66 -16.70
N ARG A 168 -23.05 2.98 -15.71
CA ARG A 168 -22.73 3.94 -14.64
C ARG A 168 -21.49 3.51 -13.84
N LEU A 169 -21.42 2.25 -13.41
CA LEU A 169 -20.29 1.72 -12.65
C LEU A 169 -18.97 1.79 -13.43
N ARG A 170 -19.01 1.55 -14.75
CA ARG A 170 -17.84 1.74 -15.62
C ARG A 170 -17.34 3.19 -15.63
N THR A 171 -18.23 4.19 -15.55
CA THR A 171 -17.81 5.61 -15.45
C THR A 171 -17.11 5.94 -14.14
N PHE A 172 -17.29 5.13 -13.10
CA PHE A 172 -16.59 5.23 -11.81
C PHE A 172 -15.29 4.43 -11.76
N GLY A 173 -14.86 3.84 -12.89
CA GLY A 173 -13.62 3.06 -12.97
C GLY A 173 -13.75 1.60 -12.51
N ILE A 174 -14.98 1.13 -12.25
CA ILE A 174 -15.21 -0.27 -11.89
C ILE A 174 -15.12 -1.13 -13.13
N SER A 175 -14.29 -2.17 -13.09
CA SER A 175 -14.11 -3.11 -14.20
C SER A 175 -15.06 -4.30 -14.09
N PHE A 176 -15.38 -4.88 -15.24
CA PHE A 176 -16.30 -6.02 -15.34
C PHE A 176 -15.62 -7.21 -16.01
N ILE A 177 -15.84 -8.38 -15.43
CA ILE A 177 -15.58 -9.66 -16.10
C ILE A 177 -16.93 -10.08 -16.68
N GLU A 178 -17.07 -9.95 -18.00
CA GLU A 178 -18.35 -10.19 -18.68
C GLU A 178 -18.84 -11.62 -18.45
N PRO A 179 -20.16 -11.80 -18.17
CA PRO A 179 -20.72 -13.14 -17.96
C PRO A 179 -20.68 -13.97 -19.23
N ASP A 180 -20.50 -15.27 -19.07
CA ASP A 180 -20.56 -16.23 -20.15
C ASP A 180 -21.99 -16.38 -20.69
N ALA A 181 -22.09 -16.72 -21.97
CA ALA A 181 -23.32 -17.23 -22.55
C ALA A 181 -23.40 -18.76 -22.39
N GLY A 182 -24.56 -19.26 -22.01
CA GLY A 182 -24.74 -20.69 -21.85
C GLY A 182 -26.04 -21.08 -21.17
N TYR A 183 -26.13 -22.36 -20.80
CA TYR A 183 -27.28 -22.89 -20.07
C TYR A 183 -27.26 -22.42 -18.63
N LEU A 184 -28.31 -21.74 -18.22
CA LEU A 184 -28.50 -21.21 -16.89
C LEU A 184 -29.23 -22.19 -15.97
N ALA A 185 -29.10 -22.05 -14.68
CA ALA A 185 -29.76 -22.91 -13.68
C ALA A 185 -31.30 -22.90 -13.76
N CYS A 186 -31.88 -21.85 -14.36
CA CYS A 186 -33.31 -21.73 -14.61
C CYS A 186 -33.78 -22.44 -15.89
N GLY A 187 -32.87 -23.08 -16.63
CA GLY A 187 -33.22 -23.78 -17.88
C GLY A 187 -33.17 -22.91 -19.15
N GLU A 188 -32.86 -21.63 -19.05
CA GLU A 188 -32.71 -20.71 -20.17
C GLU A 188 -31.29 -20.69 -20.72
N VAL A 189 -31.13 -20.30 -21.97
CA VAL A 189 -29.83 -20.12 -22.63
C VAL A 189 -29.64 -18.66 -22.97
N GLY A 190 -28.55 -18.07 -22.47
CA GLY A 190 -28.22 -16.67 -22.72
C GLY A 190 -27.05 -16.17 -21.87
N LYS A 191 -26.80 -14.87 -21.94
CA LYS A 191 -25.80 -14.21 -21.08
C LYS A 191 -26.31 -14.07 -19.64
N GLY A 192 -25.42 -14.24 -18.67
CA GLY A 192 -25.76 -14.08 -17.25
C GLY A 192 -25.13 -15.14 -16.36
N ARG A 193 -24.46 -16.14 -16.95
CA ARG A 193 -23.71 -17.16 -16.22
C ARG A 193 -22.39 -16.58 -15.70
N LEU A 194 -22.07 -16.86 -14.42
CA LEU A 194 -20.74 -16.52 -13.90
C LEU A 194 -19.66 -17.12 -14.80
N PRO A 195 -18.66 -16.32 -15.22
CA PRO A 195 -17.54 -16.82 -16.01
C PRO A 195 -16.81 -17.98 -15.33
N ASP A 196 -16.01 -18.69 -16.11
CA ASP A 196 -15.18 -19.75 -15.57
C ASP A 196 -14.28 -19.21 -14.45
N PRO A 197 -14.18 -19.90 -13.30
CA PRO A 197 -13.30 -19.49 -12.20
C PRO A 197 -11.84 -19.23 -12.63
N GLU A 198 -11.31 -20.04 -13.54
CA GLU A 198 -9.94 -19.86 -14.05
C GLU A 198 -9.78 -18.53 -14.81
N LEU A 199 -10.78 -18.15 -15.61
CA LEU A 199 -10.80 -16.85 -16.30
C LEU A 199 -10.86 -15.69 -15.30
N ILE A 200 -11.69 -15.81 -14.25
CA ILE A 200 -11.78 -14.79 -13.20
C ILE A 200 -10.44 -14.62 -12.50
N VAL A 201 -9.81 -15.72 -12.11
CA VAL A 201 -8.48 -15.70 -11.49
C VAL A 201 -7.45 -15.04 -12.40
N ALA A 202 -7.40 -15.42 -13.68
CA ALA A 202 -6.47 -14.83 -14.64
C ALA A 202 -6.65 -13.30 -14.76
N ARG A 203 -7.89 -12.82 -14.81
CA ARG A 203 -8.21 -11.37 -14.89
C ARG A 203 -7.82 -10.63 -13.62
N VAL A 204 -8.00 -11.24 -12.46
CA VAL A 204 -7.59 -10.65 -11.18
C VAL A 204 -6.07 -10.55 -11.09
N LEU A 205 -5.34 -11.60 -11.49
CA LEU A 205 -3.88 -11.59 -11.50
C LEU A 205 -3.33 -10.55 -12.50
N GLU A 206 -3.90 -10.47 -13.69
CA GLU A 206 -3.57 -9.43 -14.68
C GLU A 206 -3.76 -8.01 -14.10
N ALA A 207 -4.83 -7.79 -13.35
CA ALA A 207 -5.10 -6.50 -12.72
C ALA A 207 -4.17 -6.20 -11.54
N LEU A 208 -3.73 -7.22 -10.79
CA LEU A 208 -2.77 -7.08 -9.69
C LEU A 208 -1.33 -6.83 -10.19
N ASP A 209 -0.98 -7.38 -11.36
CA ASP A 209 0.33 -7.20 -11.99
C ASP A 209 0.37 -5.95 -12.89
N ALA A 210 -0.79 -5.39 -13.23
CA ALA A 210 -0.83 -4.12 -13.93
C ALA A 210 -0.08 -3.08 -13.10
N PRO A 211 0.86 -2.33 -13.69
CA PRO A 211 1.48 -1.22 -12.98
C PRO A 211 0.32 -0.34 -12.48
N ASP A 212 0.44 0.12 -11.24
CA ASP A 212 -0.59 0.88 -10.51
C ASP A 212 -1.06 2.07 -11.38
N THR A 213 -1.93 1.76 -12.35
CA THR A 213 -2.54 2.72 -13.29
C THR A 213 -3.80 3.36 -12.70
N THR A 214 -4.05 3.21 -11.40
CA THR A 214 -4.65 4.30 -10.68
C THR A 214 -3.63 5.44 -10.77
N SER A 215 -3.69 6.20 -11.87
CA SER A 215 -2.97 7.46 -11.96
C SER A 215 -3.42 8.26 -10.75
N GLU A 216 -2.66 8.14 -9.64
CA GLU A 216 -2.79 9.12 -8.56
C GLU A 216 -2.76 10.47 -9.29
N PRO A 217 -3.71 11.37 -9.01
CA PRO A 217 -3.72 12.66 -9.69
C PRO A 217 -2.30 13.21 -9.66
N GLN A 218 -1.71 13.48 -10.83
CA GLN A 218 -0.32 13.94 -10.96
C GLN A 218 -0.23 15.37 -10.40
N VAL A 219 -0.68 15.51 -9.13
CA VAL A 219 -0.81 16.83 -8.44
C VAL A 219 0.51 17.55 -8.27
N LEU A 220 1.64 16.83 -8.42
CA LEU A 220 2.99 17.35 -8.36
C LEU A 220 3.67 17.38 -9.75
N ALA A 221 2.91 17.17 -10.84
CA ALA A 221 3.48 17.24 -12.19
C ALA A 221 4.16 18.58 -12.45
N GLY A 222 5.42 18.54 -12.92
CA GLY A 222 6.22 19.72 -13.16
C GLY A 222 6.74 20.42 -11.91
N LYS A 223 6.54 19.87 -10.71
CA LYS A 223 7.14 20.37 -9.47
C LYS A 223 8.46 19.67 -9.18
N ARG A 224 9.46 20.46 -8.80
CA ARG A 224 10.75 19.95 -8.31
C ARG A 224 10.73 19.87 -6.79
N VAL A 225 10.95 18.68 -6.27
CA VAL A 225 10.91 18.38 -4.84
C VAL A 225 12.27 17.90 -4.36
N MET A 226 12.84 18.58 -3.36
CA MET A 226 14.05 18.14 -2.69
C MET A 226 13.69 17.49 -1.35
N ILE A 227 14.28 16.34 -1.05
CA ILE A 227 14.10 15.65 0.23
C ILE A 227 15.47 15.31 0.80
N THR A 228 15.70 15.54 2.11
CA THR A 228 16.86 14.99 2.79
C THR A 228 16.48 13.77 3.60
N ALA A 229 17.33 12.73 3.64
CA ALA A 229 17.02 11.47 4.33
C ALA A 229 18.26 10.84 4.98
N GLY A 230 18.00 9.88 5.87
CA GLY A 230 19.07 9.14 6.54
C GLY A 230 19.78 9.90 7.65
N PRO A 231 20.74 9.27 8.33
CA PRO A 231 21.62 9.92 9.28
C PRO A 231 22.79 10.59 8.55
N THR A 232 23.50 11.51 9.24
CA THR A 232 24.87 11.87 8.86
C THR A 232 25.88 11.16 9.74
N VAL A 233 27.09 11.03 9.25
CA VAL A 233 28.22 10.39 9.92
C VAL A 233 29.34 11.41 10.07
N GLU A 234 29.75 11.67 11.32
CA GLU A 234 30.83 12.62 11.62
C GLU A 234 32.06 11.84 12.09
N ALA A 235 33.06 11.74 11.24
CA ALA A 235 34.25 10.96 11.51
C ALA A 235 35.06 11.54 12.68
N ILE A 236 35.43 10.68 13.67
CA ILE A 236 36.39 10.98 14.71
C ILE A 236 37.78 10.58 14.24
N ASP A 237 37.90 9.38 13.71
CA ASP A 237 39.10 8.80 13.13
C ASP A 237 38.68 7.75 12.04
N PRO A 238 39.60 7.10 11.33
CA PRO A 238 39.24 6.14 10.28
C PRO A 238 38.40 4.93 10.73
N VAL A 239 38.13 4.79 12.02
CA VAL A 239 37.41 3.63 12.59
C VAL A 239 36.17 4.04 13.36
N ARG A 240 36.14 5.24 13.94
CA ARG A 240 35.08 5.69 14.84
C ARG A 240 34.40 6.95 14.29
N TYR A 241 33.10 7.04 14.49
CA TYR A 241 32.31 8.16 14.06
C TYR A 241 31.14 8.40 15.03
N ILE A 242 30.55 9.57 14.94
CA ILE A 242 29.30 9.96 15.60
C ILE A 242 28.19 9.89 14.55
N THR A 243 27.06 9.31 14.88
CA THR A 243 25.90 9.26 14.00
C THR A 243 24.60 9.14 14.78
N ASN A 244 23.50 9.51 14.18
CA ASN A 244 22.17 9.32 14.74
C ASN A 244 21.57 7.97 14.32
N ARG A 245 20.72 7.39 15.16
CA ARG A 245 19.99 6.16 14.82
C ARG A 245 18.82 6.51 13.90
N SER A 246 19.07 6.47 12.60
CA SER A 246 18.06 6.68 11.56
C SER A 246 18.20 5.64 10.47
N SER A 247 17.10 5.05 10.06
CA SER A 247 17.05 4.11 8.94
C SER A 247 16.84 4.76 7.57
N GLY A 248 16.49 6.06 7.54
CA GLY A 248 16.12 6.78 6.33
C GLY A 248 14.77 6.43 5.72
N LYS A 249 14.07 5.41 6.22
CA LYS A 249 12.82 4.89 5.65
C LYS A 249 11.77 5.97 5.37
N PHE A 250 11.60 6.92 6.30
CA PHE A 250 10.59 7.97 6.15
C PHE A 250 10.89 8.90 4.97
N GLY A 251 12.13 9.40 4.83
CA GLY A 251 12.51 10.24 3.70
C GLY A 251 12.46 9.52 2.35
N TYR A 252 12.84 8.24 2.32
CA TYR A 252 12.74 7.39 1.12
C TYR A 252 11.28 7.18 0.70
N ALA A 253 10.38 6.88 1.65
CA ALA A 253 8.95 6.73 1.37
C ALA A 253 8.31 8.04 0.87
N LEU A 254 8.74 9.20 1.40
CA LEU A 254 8.29 10.51 0.90
C LEU A 254 8.78 10.76 -0.53
N ALA A 255 10.03 10.40 -0.84
CA ALA A 255 10.59 10.56 -2.18
C ALA A 255 9.84 9.71 -3.21
N GLU A 256 9.59 8.45 -2.88
CA GLU A 256 8.79 7.55 -3.70
C GLU A 256 7.36 8.06 -3.91
N ALA A 257 6.69 8.51 -2.84
CA ALA A 257 5.33 9.05 -2.93
C ALA A 257 5.27 10.34 -3.78
N ALA A 258 6.26 11.22 -3.66
CA ALA A 258 6.33 12.43 -4.47
C ALA A 258 6.57 12.13 -5.96
N ALA A 259 7.46 11.17 -6.28
CA ALA A 259 7.72 10.72 -7.64
C ALA A 259 6.47 10.07 -8.27
N ARG A 260 5.75 9.21 -7.53
CA ARG A 260 4.47 8.64 -8.00
C ARG A 260 3.42 9.72 -8.31
N LYS A 261 3.45 10.85 -7.62
CA LYS A 261 2.55 12.01 -7.87
C LYS A 261 3.05 12.95 -8.97
N GLY A 262 4.10 12.56 -9.70
CA GLY A 262 4.62 13.27 -10.88
C GLY A 262 5.66 14.33 -10.59
N ALA A 263 6.20 14.41 -9.37
CA ALA A 263 7.28 15.34 -9.07
C ALA A 263 8.61 14.88 -9.68
N GLU A 264 9.44 15.83 -10.07
CA GLU A 264 10.87 15.65 -10.29
C GLU A 264 11.57 15.69 -8.91
N VAL A 265 12.00 14.51 -8.41
CA VAL A 265 12.49 14.38 -7.04
C VAL A 265 13.98 14.22 -6.99
N THR A 266 14.65 15.06 -6.18
CA THR A 266 16.06 14.87 -5.78
C THR A 266 16.13 14.54 -4.30
N LEU A 267 16.65 13.36 -3.98
CA LEU A 267 16.84 12.85 -2.62
C LEU A 267 18.31 12.98 -2.21
N VAL A 268 18.61 13.83 -1.21
CA VAL A 268 19.95 13.94 -0.61
C VAL A 268 20.01 13.01 0.61
N SER A 269 20.74 11.90 0.48
CA SER A 269 20.71 10.82 1.47
C SER A 269 22.05 10.62 2.15
N GLY A 270 22.04 10.64 3.50
CA GLY A 270 23.12 10.06 4.29
C GLY A 270 23.15 8.53 4.17
N PRO A 271 24.14 7.86 4.82
CA PRO A 271 24.33 6.41 4.66
C PRO A 271 23.15 5.59 5.18
N VAL A 272 22.52 4.82 4.30
CA VAL A 272 21.41 3.90 4.61
C VAL A 272 21.54 2.63 3.78
N ALA A 273 20.94 1.54 4.24
CA ALA A 273 20.89 0.25 3.52
C ALA A 273 19.58 0.10 2.71
N LEU A 274 19.06 1.20 2.13
CA LEU A 274 17.85 1.20 1.32
C LEU A 274 18.22 1.31 -0.16
N PRO A 275 17.51 0.60 -1.06
CA PRO A 275 17.68 0.81 -2.50
C PRO A 275 17.19 2.20 -2.90
N ALA A 276 17.75 2.76 -3.96
CA ALA A 276 17.25 4.00 -4.55
C ALA A 276 15.80 3.82 -5.01
N PRO A 277 14.87 4.75 -4.68
CA PRO A 277 13.52 4.67 -5.16
C PRO A 277 13.46 4.88 -6.68
N GLU A 278 12.53 4.22 -7.36
CA GLU A 278 12.34 4.35 -8.80
C GLU A 278 11.91 5.78 -9.17
N GLY A 279 12.51 6.34 -10.22
CA GLY A 279 12.21 7.69 -10.71
C GLY A 279 12.73 8.83 -9.83
N VAL A 280 13.61 8.56 -8.86
CA VAL A 280 14.20 9.55 -7.95
C VAL A 280 15.69 9.68 -8.21
N GLU A 281 16.16 10.92 -8.40
CA GLU A 281 17.59 11.22 -8.40
C GLU A 281 18.14 11.21 -6.97
N VAL A 282 19.14 10.36 -6.68
CA VAL A 282 19.72 10.25 -5.33
C VAL A 282 21.14 10.79 -5.29
N ILE A 283 21.40 11.76 -4.42
CA ILE A 283 22.72 12.29 -4.11
C ILE A 283 23.15 11.71 -2.74
N TYR A 284 24.16 10.84 -2.75
CA TYR A 284 24.69 10.26 -1.53
C TYR A 284 25.71 11.16 -0.90
N VAL A 285 25.60 11.35 0.41
CA VAL A 285 26.47 12.18 1.23
C VAL A 285 26.84 11.45 2.50
N GLU A 286 27.90 11.85 3.21
CA GLU A 286 28.33 11.21 4.43
C GLU A 286 28.15 12.13 5.65
N SER A 287 28.73 13.29 5.64
CA SER A 287 28.68 14.24 6.77
C SER A 287 27.54 15.25 6.66
N ALA A 288 27.25 15.94 7.77
CA ALA A 288 26.33 17.08 7.79
C ALA A 288 26.77 18.21 6.86
N ARG A 289 28.10 18.39 6.69
CA ARG A 289 28.65 19.39 5.77
C ARG A 289 28.40 19.01 4.33
N ASP A 290 28.63 17.74 3.97
CA ASP A 290 28.38 17.25 2.62
C ASP A 290 26.88 17.36 2.29
N MET A 291 26.02 17.04 3.24
CA MET A 291 24.58 17.21 3.09
C MET A 291 24.18 18.65 2.87
N LEU A 292 24.76 19.59 3.61
CA LEU A 292 24.51 21.02 3.42
C LEU A 292 24.98 21.50 2.04
N GLU A 293 26.19 21.09 1.63
CA GLU A 293 26.77 21.47 0.35
C GLU A 293 25.96 20.91 -0.83
N ALA A 294 25.53 19.67 -0.74
CA ALA A 294 24.70 19.02 -1.77
C ALA A 294 23.27 19.57 -1.79
N ALA A 295 22.63 19.73 -0.64
CA ALA A 295 21.24 20.19 -0.56
C ALA A 295 21.07 21.66 -0.94
N THR A 296 22.04 22.55 -0.63
CA THR A 296 21.89 23.98 -0.85
C THR A 296 21.58 24.39 -2.30
N PRO A 297 22.29 23.90 -3.33
CA PRO A 297 21.98 24.25 -4.72
C PRO A 297 20.64 23.66 -5.16
N VAL A 298 20.31 22.42 -4.75
CA VAL A 298 19.05 21.76 -5.08
C VAL A 298 17.86 22.52 -4.47
N PHE A 299 17.98 22.91 -3.19
CA PHE A 299 16.95 23.66 -2.49
C PHE A 299 16.65 25.02 -3.14
N LYS A 300 17.68 25.72 -3.62
CA LYS A 300 17.48 26.99 -4.33
C LYS A 300 16.75 26.83 -5.67
N ALA A 301 16.80 25.64 -6.24
CA ALA A 301 16.19 25.33 -7.53
C ALA A 301 14.84 24.59 -7.42
N CYS A 302 14.47 24.06 -6.25
CA CYS A 302 13.24 23.31 -6.05
C CYS A 302 12.03 24.19 -5.71
N ASP A 303 10.83 23.63 -5.94
CA ASP A 303 9.55 24.25 -5.55
C ASP A 303 9.15 23.88 -4.12
N VAL A 304 9.60 22.69 -3.65
CA VAL A 304 9.31 22.17 -2.31
C VAL A 304 10.55 21.52 -1.73
N GLY A 305 10.91 21.87 -0.48
CA GLY A 305 11.98 21.22 0.27
C GLY A 305 11.47 20.53 1.52
N ILE A 306 11.78 19.22 1.68
CA ILE A 306 11.41 18.43 2.85
C ILE A 306 12.69 17.96 3.54
N PHE A 307 12.83 18.32 4.81
CA PHE A 307 14.02 18.00 5.61
C PHE A 307 13.67 16.86 6.60
N ALA A 308 13.95 15.61 6.20
CA ALA A 308 13.65 14.40 6.96
C ALA A 308 14.92 13.65 7.41
N ALA A 309 16.12 14.21 7.15
CA ALA A 309 17.37 13.63 7.60
C ALA A 309 17.57 13.80 9.11
N ALA A 310 18.21 12.82 9.74
CA ALA A 310 18.68 12.89 11.11
C ALA A 310 20.16 13.38 11.14
N VAL A 311 20.32 14.66 10.95
CA VAL A 311 21.64 15.31 10.93
C VAL A 311 22.24 15.30 12.32
N ALA A 312 23.55 15.02 12.43
CA ALA A 312 24.27 15.05 13.70
C ALA A 312 24.42 16.51 14.22
N ASP A 313 24.06 16.73 15.47
CA ASP A 313 24.10 18.04 16.12
C ASP A 313 25.53 18.45 16.52
N VAL A 314 26.42 17.46 16.63
CA VAL A 314 27.82 17.64 17.09
C VAL A 314 28.77 16.89 16.16
N ARG A 315 29.96 17.41 16.02
CA ARG A 315 31.05 16.78 15.30
C ARG A 315 32.37 17.05 16.00
N PRO A 316 33.42 16.22 15.79
CA PRO A 316 34.77 16.49 16.27
C PRO A 316 35.27 17.83 15.72
N ALA A 317 35.95 18.60 16.56
CA ALA A 317 36.61 19.85 16.17
C ALA A 317 37.66 19.60 15.10
N LYS A 318 38.30 18.41 15.15
CA LYS A 318 39.30 17.95 14.17
C LYS A 318 39.17 16.43 13.94
N GLU A 319 39.04 16.05 12.70
CA GLU A 319 39.12 14.67 12.29
C GLU A 319 40.57 14.18 12.33
N MET A 320 40.79 13.00 12.93
CA MET A 320 42.10 12.39 13.06
C MET A 320 42.36 11.43 11.91
N ASN A 321 43.50 11.60 11.21
CA ASN A 321 43.90 10.76 10.10
C ASN A 321 44.44 9.37 10.49
N ARG A 322 44.49 9.04 11.79
CA ARG A 322 44.92 7.77 12.35
C ARG A 322 44.05 7.35 13.51
N LYS A 323 43.89 6.04 13.70
CA LYS A 323 43.14 5.48 14.83
C LYS A 323 43.72 5.97 16.17
N LEU A 324 42.90 6.58 17.01
CA LEU A 324 43.23 6.99 18.35
C LEU A 324 43.50 5.76 19.23
N LYS A 325 44.66 5.68 19.85
CA LYS A 325 45.06 4.56 20.74
C LYS A 325 44.54 4.80 22.19
N LYS A 326 44.31 3.73 22.95
CA LYS A 326 44.02 3.83 24.39
C LYS A 326 45.24 4.47 25.10
N GLY A 327 44.98 5.44 25.97
CA GLY A 327 46.03 6.15 26.73
C GLY A 327 46.33 7.58 26.25
N ILE A 328 45.42 8.16 25.43
CA ILE A 328 45.43 9.60 25.11
C ILE A 328 45.23 10.37 26.42
N ASN A 329 46.08 11.37 26.67
CA ASN A 329 45.93 12.25 27.84
C ASN A 329 44.74 13.21 27.63
N ASP A 330 44.24 13.79 28.76
CA ASP A 330 43.07 14.67 28.76
C ASP A 330 43.24 15.89 27.84
N ALA A 331 44.47 16.35 27.58
CA ALA A 331 44.76 17.47 26.70
C ALA A 331 44.57 17.13 25.19
N GLU A 332 44.78 15.87 24.80
CA GLU A 332 44.48 15.41 23.43
C GLU A 332 42.99 15.13 23.24
N LEU A 333 42.30 14.68 24.29
CA LEU A 333 40.84 14.51 24.28
C LEU A 333 40.06 15.84 24.16
N ALA A 334 40.57 16.90 24.77
CA ALA A 334 39.95 18.23 24.71
C ALA A 334 40.00 18.89 23.34
N ASN A 335 40.75 18.34 22.36
CA ASN A 335 40.87 18.84 20.99
C ASN A 335 40.11 17.99 19.96
N ILE A 336 39.36 17.00 20.43
CA ILE A 336 38.45 16.17 19.56
C ILE A 336 37.00 16.64 19.72
#